data_d3d605f2e0af48a779eb194b13bcd587
#
_entry.id   d3d605f2e0af48a779eb194b13bcd587
#
_cell.length_a   1.000
_cell.length_b   1.000
_cell.length_c   1.000
_cell.angle_alpha   90.00
_cell.angle_beta   90.00
_cell.angle_gamma   90.00
#
_symmetry.space_group_name_H-M   'P 1'
#
loop_
_entity.id
_entity.type
_entity.pdbx_description
1 polymer ?
#
loop_
_entity_poly.entity_id
_entity_poly.type
_entity_poly.pdbx_seq_one_letter_code
_entity_poly.pdbx_strand_id
1 'polypeptide(L)'
;MPATTTPPEDMDFGRLRIAYDGRVLEPRPWTAAQSEWAAEILPTAPPGTVLELCSGAGQIGLLAVADSDRQLVCVDLDPVACDYARRNADAAAMADRVEVREGAIDEMVRDTERFAMVIADPPWVRRAETGRYPEDPLLAIDGGDDGMDVAWTCLDTARLHLIPGGTLLLQLGAVEQVDAVRERLRGDELSVTEVRWHERGVLVRVDRR
;
A
#
# COMPACT_ATOMS: atom_id res chain seq x y z
N MET A 1 11.51 -23.87 -21.75
CA MET A 1 10.09 -23.72 -22.02
C MET A 1 9.81 -22.23 -22.02
N PRO A 2 9.22 -21.64 -23.07
CA PRO A 2 8.80 -20.25 -23.00
C PRO A 2 7.72 -20.13 -21.89
N ALA A 3 7.88 -19.17 -21.00
CA ALA A 3 6.88 -18.85 -19.99
C ALA A 3 5.57 -18.53 -20.72
N THR A 4 4.51 -19.24 -20.38
CA THR A 4 3.16 -18.95 -20.87
C THR A 4 2.79 -17.59 -20.30
N THR A 5 2.94 -16.52 -21.08
CA THR A 5 2.47 -15.20 -20.66
C THR A 5 0.95 -15.23 -20.67
N THR A 6 0.36 -15.23 -19.48
CA THR A 6 -1.09 -14.99 -19.34
C THR A 6 -1.37 -13.61 -19.94
N PRO A 7 -2.38 -13.48 -20.83
CA PRO A 7 -2.70 -12.16 -21.37
C PRO A 7 -3.09 -11.22 -20.23
N PRO A 8 -2.74 -9.93 -20.32
CA PRO A 8 -3.14 -8.97 -19.32
C PRO A 8 -4.67 -8.89 -19.26
N GLU A 9 -5.19 -8.78 -18.04
CA GLU A 9 -6.58 -8.53 -17.72
C GLU A 9 -6.74 -7.08 -17.28
N ASP A 10 -7.94 -6.55 -17.37
CA ASP A 10 -8.28 -5.23 -16.87
C ASP A 10 -9.50 -5.34 -15.98
N MET A 11 -9.50 -4.63 -14.85
CA MET A 11 -10.67 -4.52 -13.99
C MET A 11 -10.97 -3.07 -13.60
N ASP A 12 -12.21 -2.80 -13.27
CA ASP A 12 -12.61 -1.51 -12.72
C ASP A 12 -12.24 -1.46 -11.22
N PHE A 13 -11.51 -0.42 -10.83
CA PHE A 13 -11.13 -0.15 -9.44
C PHE A 13 -11.49 1.31 -9.10
N GLY A 14 -12.63 1.47 -8.43
CA GLY A 14 -13.27 2.78 -8.34
C GLY A 14 -13.55 3.34 -9.73
N ARG A 15 -13.01 4.51 -10.05
CA ARG A 15 -13.13 5.12 -11.39
C ARG A 15 -11.97 4.79 -12.34
N LEU A 16 -10.96 4.07 -11.86
CA LEU A 16 -9.81 3.69 -12.67
C LEU A 16 -10.03 2.32 -13.29
N ARG A 17 -9.40 2.12 -14.44
CA ARG A 17 -9.27 0.81 -15.06
C ARG A 17 -7.84 0.32 -14.84
N ILE A 18 -7.67 -0.80 -14.13
CA ILE A 18 -6.38 -1.33 -13.70
C ILE A 18 -6.07 -2.59 -14.47
N ALA A 19 -4.92 -2.58 -15.13
CA ALA A 19 -4.36 -3.74 -15.82
C ALA A 19 -3.51 -4.57 -14.86
N TYR A 20 -3.61 -5.89 -14.95
CA TYR A 20 -2.82 -6.89 -14.21
C TYR A 20 -2.77 -8.23 -14.95
N ASP A 21 -2.05 -9.22 -14.45
CA ASP A 21 -2.15 -10.62 -14.87
C ASP A 21 -1.86 -11.54 -13.68
N GLY A 22 -1.98 -12.85 -13.90
CA GLY A 22 -1.84 -13.86 -12.84
C GLY A 22 -0.44 -13.94 -12.17
N ARG A 23 0.52 -13.08 -12.53
CA ARG A 23 1.85 -13.00 -11.89
C ARG A 23 1.86 -12.01 -10.71
N VAL A 24 0.89 -11.12 -10.63
CA VAL A 24 0.70 -10.18 -9.53
C VAL A 24 -0.59 -10.48 -8.79
N LEU A 25 -0.70 -10.00 -7.55
CA LEU A 25 -1.95 -10.12 -6.81
C LEU A 25 -3.05 -9.38 -7.56
N GLU A 26 -4.16 -10.07 -7.84
CA GLU A 26 -5.34 -9.44 -8.42
C GLU A 26 -5.82 -8.28 -7.55
N PRO A 27 -6.00 -7.07 -8.11
CA PRO A 27 -6.51 -5.94 -7.35
C PRO A 27 -7.87 -6.28 -6.71
N ARG A 28 -7.97 -6.14 -5.40
CA ARG A 28 -9.18 -6.53 -4.66
C ARG A 28 -10.15 -5.33 -4.58
N PRO A 29 -11.38 -5.41 -5.10
CA PRO A 29 -12.32 -4.27 -5.10
C PRO A 29 -12.55 -3.65 -3.71
N TRP A 30 -12.49 -4.45 -2.65
CA TRP A 30 -12.68 -3.99 -1.28
C TRP A 30 -11.52 -3.11 -0.77
N THR A 31 -10.31 -3.19 -1.36
CA THR A 31 -9.19 -2.30 -0.98
C THR A 31 -9.38 -0.87 -1.51
N ALA A 32 -10.36 -0.61 -2.38
CA ALA A 32 -10.74 0.74 -2.75
C ALA A 32 -11.13 1.61 -1.54
N ALA A 33 -11.61 1.00 -0.46
CA ALA A 33 -11.91 1.71 0.79
C ALA A 33 -10.67 2.40 1.39
N GLN A 34 -9.47 1.85 1.19
CA GLN A 34 -8.23 2.50 1.62
C GLN A 34 -7.92 3.73 0.77
N SER A 35 -8.13 3.63 -0.53
CA SER A 35 -7.97 4.78 -1.46
C SER A 35 -8.97 5.89 -1.16
N GLU A 36 -10.22 5.53 -0.93
CA GLU A 36 -11.29 6.49 -0.60
C GLU A 36 -10.97 7.20 0.72
N TRP A 37 -10.54 6.47 1.73
CA TRP A 37 -10.14 7.08 3.00
C TRP A 37 -8.92 7.99 2.86
N ALA A 38 -7.93 7.60 2.07
CA ALA A 38 -6.80 8.48 1.75
C ALA A 38 -7.28 9.77 1.06
N ALA A 39 -8.17 9.66 0.07
CA ALA A 39 -8.74 10.80 -0.64
C ALA A 39 -9.57 11.72 0.29
N GLU A 40 -10.26 11.17 1.30
CA GLU A 40 -10.96 11.96 2.33
C GLU A 40 -9.99 12.79 3.20
N ILE A 41 -8.80 12.25 3.50
CA ILE A 41 -7.81 12.89 4.37
C ILE A 41 -6.96 13.92 3.62
N LEU A 42 -6.59 13.65 2.37
CA LEU A 42 -5.65 14.45 1.57
C LEU A 42 -5.96 15.95 1.51
N PRO A 43 -7.22 16.43 1.43
CA PRO A 43 -7.53 17.86 1.41
C PRO A 43 -7.12 18.61 2.68
N THR A 44 -7.06 17.93 3.82
CA THR A 44 -6.70 18.50 5.12
C THR A 44 -5.30 18.11 5.58
N ALA A 45 -4.67 17.15 4.91
CA ALA A 45 -3.30 16.73 5.19
C ALA A 45 -2.29 17.84 4.84
N PRO A 46 -1.13 17.89 5.49
CA PRO A 46 -0.06 18.81 5.13
C PRO A 46 0.30 18.69 3.63
N PRO A 47 0.82 19.76 3.00
CA PRO A 47 1.31 19.66 1.63
C PRO A 47 2.51 18.72 1.55
N GLY A 48 2.61 17.93 0.47
CA GLY A 48 3.72 16.99 0.26
C GLY A 48 3.33 15.78 -0.57
N THR A 49 4.31 14.94 -0.81
CA THR A 49 4.20 13.71 -1.61
C THR A 49 3.48 12.62 -0.80
N VAL A 50 2.75 11.76 -1.50
CA VAL A 50 2.18 10.52 -0.98
C VAL A 50 3.13 9.37 -1.31
N LEU A 51 3.40 8.50 -0.35
CA LEU A 51 4.17 7.26 -0.53
C LEU A 51 3.22 6.06 -0.44
N GLU A 52 3.25 5.19 -1.42
CA GLU A 52 2.59 3.88 -1.38
C GLU A 52 3.64 2.79 -1.24
N LEU A 53 3.51 1.97 -0.23
CA LEU A 53 4.37 0.81 0.06
C LEU A 53 3.61 -0.48 -0.23
N CYS A 54 4.30 -1.47 -0.82
CA CYS A 54 3.69 -2.70 -1.33
C CYS A 54 2.60 -2.38 -2.36
N SER A 55 2.97 -1.56 -3.34
CA SER A 55 2.00 -0.91 -4.23
C SER A 55 1.31 -1.85 -5.20
N GLY A 56 1.84 -3.07 -5.42
CA GLY A 56 1.28 -3.98 -6.39
C GLY A 56 1.17 -3.31 -7.77
N ALA A 57 0.00 -3.42 -8.40
CA ALA A 57 -0.29 -2.75 -9.67
C ALA A 57 -0.57 -1.24 -9.54
N GLY A 58 -0.38 -0.65 -8.35
CA GLY A 58 -0.54 0.79 -8.08
C GLY A 58 -1.98 1.23 -7.88
N GLN A 59 -2.94 0.32 -7.81
CA GLN A 59 -4.36 0.63 -7.81
C GLN A 59 -4.80 1.50 -6.63
N ILE A 60 -4.23 1.28 -5.43
CA ILE A 60 -4.68 1.97 -4.22
C ILE A 60 -4.17 3.42 -4.24
N GLY A 61 -2.87 3.63 -4.45
CA GLY A 61 -2.28 4.96 -4.48
C GLY A 61 -2.76 5.80 -5.65
N LEU A 62 -2.86 5.21 -6.85
CA LEU A 62 -3.39 5.92 -8.03
C LEU A 62 -4.82 6.42 -7.78
N LEU A 63 -5.71 5.58 -7.24
CA LEU A 63 -7.07 6.00 -6.93
C LEU A 63 -7.11 7.05 -5.81
N ALA A 64 -6.26 6.90 -4.79
CA ALA A 64 -6.19 7.83 -3.66
C ALA A 64 -5.83 9.26 -4.09
N VAL A 65 -4.90 9.42 -5.06
CA VAL A 65 -4.45 10.74 -5.51
C VAL A 65 -5.16 11.24 -6.76
N ALA A 66 -6.12 10.48 -7.30
CA ALA A 66 -6.72 10.73 -8.61
C ALA A 66 -7.40 12.11 -8.72
N ASP A 67 -7.99 12.62 -7.63
CA ASP A 67 -8.66 13.93 -7.55
C ASP A 67 -7.79 15.03 -6.92
N SER A 68 -6.47 14.84 -6.88
CA SER A 68 -5.52 15.79 -6.28
C SER A 68 -4.32 16.01 -7.20
N ASP A 69 -3.57 17.08 -6.97
CA ASP A 69 -2.30 17.37 -7.66
C ASP A 69 -1.08 16.78 -6.91
N ARG A 70 -1.32 15.84 -5.98
CA ARG A 70 -0.25 15.24 -5.19
C ARG A 70 0.66 14.39 -6.07
N GLN A 71 1.97 14.48 -5.81
CA GLN A 71 2.94 13.53 -6.31
C GLN A 71 2.76 12.20 -5.56
N LEU A 72 2.92 11.08 -6.26
CA LEU A 72 2.86 9.72 -5.70
C LEU A 72 4.18 8.99 -5.96
N VAL A 73 4.73 8.39 -4.93
CA VAL A 73 5.84 7.44 -5.04
C VAL A 73 5.29 6.05 -4.69
N CYS A 74 5.35 5.12 -5.62
CA CYS A 74 5.00 3.71 -5.42
C CYS A 74 6.27 2.90 -5.22
N VAL A 75 6.32 2.03 -4.21
CA VAL A 75 7.42 1.12 -3.94
C VAL A 75 6.89 -0.30 -3.88
N ASP A 76 7.48 -1.19 -4.68
CA ASP A 76 7.20 -2.62 -4.63
C ASP A 76 8.46 -3.45 -4.92
N LEU A 77 8.52 -4.64 -4.34
CA LEU A 77 9.63 -5.56 -4.55
C LEU A 77 9.50 -6.36 -5.85
N ASP A 78 8.26 -6.55 -6.34
CA ASP A 78 7.98 -7.33 -7.54
C ASP A 78 8.14 -6.46 -8.81
N PRO A 79 9.11 -6.78 -9.70
CA PRO A 79 9.29 -6.05 -10.95
C PRO A 79 8.06 -6.09 -11.86
N VAL A 80 7.28 -7.17 -11.83
CA VAL A 80 6.07 -7.29 -12.65
C VAL A 80 4.98 -6.36 -12.13
N ALA A 81 4.81 -6.27 -10.81
CA ALA A 81 3.90 -5.33 -10.17
C ALA A 81 4.29 -3.88 -10.50
N CYS A 82 5.58 -3.54 -10.41
CA CYS A 82 6.09 -2.23 -10.79
C CYS A 82 5.81 -1.86 -12.26
N ASP A 83 5.95 -2.83 -13.17
CA ASP A 83 5.63 -2.60 -14.59
C ASP A 83 4.13 -2.33 -14.79
N TYR A 84 3.27 -3.05 -14.08
CA TYR A 84 1.83 -2.76 -14.09
C TYR A 84 1.51 -1.41 -13.46
N ALA A 85 2.14 -1.03 -12.34
CA ALA A 85 1.94 0.27 -11.71
C ALA A 85 2.29 1.42 -12.67
N ARG A 86 3.41 1.33 -13.40
CA ARG A 86 3.79 2.32 -14.46
C ARG A 86 2.75 2.39 -15.57
N ARG A 87 2.34 1.22 -16.10
CA ARG A 87 1.31 1.13 -17.15
C ARG A 87 -0.03 1.73 -16.69
N ASN A 88 -0.44 1.46 -15.47
CA ASN A 88 -1.69 1.97 -14.91
C ASN A 88 -1.62 3.48 -14.64
N ALA A 89 -0.46 4.00 -14.21
CA ALA A 89 -0.23 5.44 -14.09
C ALA A 89 -0.33 6.15 -15.44
N ASP A 90 0.25 5.57 -16.52
CA ASP A 90 0.11 6.07 -17.88
C ASP A 90 -1.35 6.05 -18.35
N ALA A 91 -2.05 4.95 -18.15
CA ALA A 91 -3.45 4.79 -18.55
C ALA A 91 -4.38 5.78 -17.82
N ALA A 92 -4.05 6.13 -16.56
CA ALA A 92 -4.75 7.11 -15.76
C ALA A 92 -4.33 8.57 -16.06
N ALA A 93 -3.44 8.80 -17.03
CA ALA A 93 -2.85 10.12 -17.34
C ALA A 93 -2.17 10.79 -16.13
N MET A 94 -1.45 9.99 -15.33
CA MET A 94 -0.75 10.42 -14.10
C MET A 94 0.76 10.20 -14.16
N ALA A 95 1.33 9.74 -15.28
CA ALA A 95 2.75 9.37 -15.38
C ALA A 95 3.72 10.50 -15.02
N ASP A 96 3.34 11.74 -15.24
CA ASP A 96 4.15 12.94 -14.92
C ASP A 96 4.27 13.23 -13.41
N ARG A 97 3.43 12.61 -12.59
CA ARG A 97 3.40 12.80 -11.12
C ARG A 97 3.45 11.52 -10.30
N VAL A 98 3.71 10.37 -10.95
CA VAL A 98 3.86 9.06 -10.31
C VAL A 98 5.26 8.52 -10.59
N GLU A 99 6.03 8.29 -9.52
CA GLU A 99 7.33 7.61 -9.57
C GLU A 99 7.16 6.18 -9.06
N VAL A 100 7.55 5.18 -9.84
CA VAL A 100 7.51 3.76 -9.41
C VAL A 100 8.93 3.26 -9.23
N ARG A 101 9.24 2.80 -8.04
CA ARG A 101 10.53 2.27 -7.60
C ARG A 101 10.43 0.78 -7.32
N GLU A 102 11.33 0.03 -7.92
CA GLU A 102 11.43 -1.42 -7.78
C GLU A 102 12.55 -1.75 -6.77
N GLY A 103 12.19 -2.44 -5.70
CA GLY A 103 13.15 -2.88 -4.69
C GLY A 103 12.57 -2.93 -3.27
N ALA A 104 13.43 -3.25 -2.32
CA ALA A 104 13.06 -3.30 -0.91
C ALA A 104 12.76 -1.89 -0.37
N ILE A 105 11.82 -1.80 0.56
CA ILE A 105 11.33 -0.52 1.09
C ILE A 105 12.46 0.33 1.64
N ASP A 106 13.35 -0.28 2.44
CA ASP A 106 14.49 0.37 3.09
C ASP A 106 15.59 0.81 2.12
N GLU A 107 15.64 0.23 0.90
CA GLU A 107 16.56 0.65 -0.15
C GLU A 107 15.95 1.74 -1.04
N MET A 108 14.64 1.71 -1.24
CA MET A 108 13.95 2.57 -2.21
C MET A 108 13.47 3.89 -1.62
N VAL A 109 13.29 3.99 -0.30
CA VAL A 109 12.94 5.24 0.40
C VAL A 109 14.21 5.88 0.95
N ARG A 110 14.60 7.03 0.38
CA ARG A 110 15.88 7.70 0.74
C ARG A 110 15.74 8.39 2.09
N ASP A 111 16.79 8.39 2.91
CA ASP A 111 16.81 8.99 4.26
C ASP A 111 16.35 10.45 4.32
N THR A 112 16.57 11.22 3.24
CA THR A 112 16.21 12.62 3.15
C THR A 112 14.78 12.90 2.75
N GLU A 113 14.03 11.89 2.28
CA GLU A 113 12.65 12.05 1.82
C GLU A 113 11.67 12.17 2.98
N ARG A 114 10.65 12.97 2.77
CA ARG A 114 9.57 13.17 3.73
C ARG A 114 8.24 13.18 2.99
N PHE A 115 7.22 12.57 3.60
CA PHE A 115 5.91 12.36 3.00
C PHE A 115 4.80 12.93 3.87
N ALA A 116 3.78 13.45 3.24
CA ALA A 116 2.56 13.92 3.91
C ALA A 116 1.63 12.77 4.28
N MET A 117 1.68 11.70 3.49
CA MET A 117 0.90 10.48 3.69
C MET A 117 1.70 9.26 3.26
N VAL A 118 1.55 8.18 4.01
CA VAL A 118 1.98 6.83 3.63
C VAL A 118 0.74 5.96 3.52
N ILE A 119 0.62 5.21 2.43
CA ILE A 119 -0.41 4.18 2.22
C ILE A 119 0.33 2.85 2.16
N ALA A 120 -0.12 1.84 2.89
CA ALA A 120 0.51 0.54 2.88
C ALA A 120 -0.53 -0.59 2.93
N ASP A 121 -0.44 -1.51 1.98
CA ASP A 121 -1.19 -2.77 1.97
C ASP A 121 -0.19 -3.94 1.91
N PRO A 122 0.58 -4.16 3.01
CA PRO A 122 1.59 -5.20 3.05
C PRO A 122 0.99 -6.60 3.07
N PRO A 123 1.73 -7.65 2.69
CA PRO A 123 1.36 -9.03 2.99
C PRO A 123 1.07 -9.20 4.48
N TRP A 124 -0.09 -9.72 4.83
CA TRP A 124 -0.54 -9.89 6.23
C TRP A 124 -1.03 -11.31 6.56
N VAL A 125 -1.02 -12.22 5.59
CA VAL A 125 -1.37 -13.62 5.84
C VAL A 125 -0.21 -14.30 6.57
N ARG A 126 -0.53 -15.01 7.66
CA ARG A 126 0.47 -15.81 8.35
C ARG A 126 1.03 -16.89 7.43
N ARG A 127 2.35 -17.09 7.44
CA ARG A 127 3.03 -18.06 6.57
C ARG A 127 2.39 -19.45 6.59
N ALA A 128 2.01 -19.93 7.76
CA ALA A 128 1.35 -21.22 7.92
C ALA A 128 -0.06 -21.30 7.28
N GLU A 129 -0.64 -20.17 6.91
CA GLU A 129 -1.98 -20.06 6.35
C GLU A 129 -2.01 -19.68 4.86
N THR A 130 -0.86 -19.37 4.25
CA THR A 130 -0.77 -18.99 2.83
C THR A 130 -1.29 -20.07 1.89
N GLY A 131 -1.17 -21.34 2.26
CA GLY A 131 -1.75 -22.45 1.49
C GLY A 131 -3.28 -22.45 1.33
N ARG A 132 -3.99 -21.54 2.00
CA ARG A 132 -5.44 -21.32 1.79
C ARG A 132 -5.72 -20.48 0.54
N TYR A 133 -4.70 -19.85 -0.03
CA TYR A 133 -4.78 -18.93 -1.17
C TYR A 133 -3.80 -19.38 -2.27
N PRO A 134 -4.01 -20.58 -2.86
CA PRO A 134 -3.05 -21.17 -3.80
C PRO A 134 -2.96 -20.39 -5.14
N GLU A 135 -3.96 -19.55 -5.42
CA GLU A 135 -4.02 -18.69 -6.62
C GLU A 135 -3.23 -17.38 -6.45
N ASP A 136 -2.97 -16.95 -5.21
CA ASP A 136 -2.32 -15.69 -4.94
C ASP A 136 -0.78 -15.84 -4.93
N PRO A 137 -0.02 -14.90 -5.53
CA PRO A 137 1.43 -14.93 -5.46
C PRO A 137 1.93 -14.88 -4.01
N LEU A 138 2.77 -15.83 -3.61
CA LEU A 138 3.25 -15.94 -2.23
C LEU A 138 3.93 -14.66 -1.74
N LEU A 139 4.70 -13.99 -2.60
CA LEU A 139 5.36 -12.72 -2.28
C LEU A 139 4.38 -11.63 -1.85
N ALA A 140 3.17 -11.65 -2.41
CA ALA A 140 2.16 -10.62 -2.16
C ALA A 140 1.30 -10.90 -0.92
N ILE A 141 1.36 -12.12 -0.34
CA ILE A 141 0.49 -12.51 0.78
C ILE A 141 1.23 -12.96 2.04
N ASP A 142 2.47 -13.50 1.95
CA ASP A 142 3.23 -14.00 3.10
C ASP A 142 3.74 -12.86 3.97
N GLY A 143 3.05 -12.60 5.07
CA GLY A 143 3.42 -11.61 6.09
C GLY A 143 4.35 -12.14 7.18
N GLY A 144 4.90 -13.36 7.04
CA GLY A 144 5.74 -13.99 8.04
C GLY A 144 4.95 -14.82 9.07
N ASP A 145 5.58 -15.16 10.18
CA ASP A 145 5.01 -16.11 11.13
C ASP A 145 3.73 -15.59 11.81
N ASP A 146 3.66 -14.30 12.09
CA ASP A 146 2.49 -13.64 12.69
C ASP A 146 1.72 -12.74 11.70
N GLY A 147 2.19 -12.64 10.45
CA GLY A 147 1.61 -11.79 9.42
C GLY A 147 2.00 -10.31 9.55
N MET A 148 3.08 -9.99 10.28
CA MET A 148 3.45 -8.61 10.58
C MET A 148 4.83 -8.19 10.07
N ASP A 149 5.64 -9.08 9.49
CA ASP A 149 7.03 -8.78 9.11
C ASP A 149 7.12 -7.53 8.22
N VAL A 150 6.34 -7.50 7.13
CA VAL A 150 6.35 -6.35 6.20
C VAL A 150 5.57 -5.16 6.76
N ALA A 151 4.50 -5.40 7.53
CA ALA A 151 3.75 -4.33 8.20
C ALA A 151 4.63 -3.54 9.17
N TRP A 152 5.55 -4.20 9.87
CA TRP A 152 6.53 -3.52 10.74
C TRP A 152 7.48 -2.64 9.94
N THR A 153 7.97 -3.12 8.79
CA THR A 153 8.81 -2.30 7.90
C THR A 153 8.06 -1.07 7.40
N CYS A 154 6.79 -1.22 7.02
CA CYS A 154 5.94 -0.09 6.61
C CYS A 154 5.75 0.93 7.75
N LEU A 155 5.51 0.45 8.97
CA LEU A 155 5.33 1.30 10.15
C LEU A 155 6.62 2.06 10.51
N ASP A 156 7.77 1.37 10.49
CA ASP A 156 9.07 1.99 10.77
C ASP A 156 9.44 3.02 9.69
N THR A 157 9.13 2.74 8.42
CA THR A 157 9.28 3.70 7.33
C THR A 157 8.39 4.93 7.54
N ALA A 158 7.12 4.74 7.89
CA ALA A 158 6.23 5.86 8.20
C ALA A 158 6.75 6.69 9.39
N ARG A 159 7.30 6.05 10.42
CA ARG A 159 7.88 6.73 11.58
C ARG A 159 9.06 7.62 11.21
N LEU A 160 9.91 7.17 10.30
CA LEU A 160 11.11 7.90 9.88
C LEU A 160 10.78 9.02 8.88
N HIS A 161 9.77 8.81 8.04
CA HIS A 161 9.56 9.62 6.84
C HIS A 161 8.29 10.47 6.81
N LEU A 162 7.31 10.25 7.70
CA LEU A 162 6.16 11.15 7.79
C LEU A 162 6.60 12.52 8.33
N ILE A 163 6.05 13.60 7.75
CA ILE A 163 6.18 14.95 8.33
C ILE A 163 5.22 15.12 9.52
N PRO A 164 5.43 16.11 10.41
CA PRO A 164 4.46 16.42 11.46
C PRO A 164 3.06 16.69 10.87
N GLY A 165 2.04 16.09 11.45
CA GLY A 165 0.66 16.09 10.94
C GLY A 165 0.40 15.13 9.77
N GLY A 166 1.41 14.36 9.35
CA GLY A 166 1.26 13.32 8.32
C GLY A 166 0.56 12.07 8.86
N THR A 167 0.04 11.26 7.93
CA THR A 167 -0.80 10.08 8.22
C THR A 167 -0.24 8.84 7.53
N LEU A 168 -0.22 7.70 8.23
CA LEU A 168 -0.13 6.37 7.64
C LEU A 168 -1.53 5.74 7.62
N LEU A 169 -1.94 5.21 6.47
CA LEU A 169 -3.05 4.28 6.33
C LEU A 169 -2.49 2.88 6.09
N LEU A 170 -2.69 1.98 7.05
CA LEU A 170 -2.15 0.63 7.04
C LEU A 170 -3.29 -0.40 6.96
N GLN A 171 -3.24 -1.27 5.96
CA GLN A 171 -4.11 -2.44 5.84
C GLN A 171 -3.55 -3.59 6.66
N LEU A 172 -4.41 -4.24 7.44
CA LEU A 172 -4.10 -5.44 8.23
C LEU A 172 -5.22 -6.47 8.09
N GLY A 173 -4.96 -7.70 8.49
CA GLY A 173 -5.92 -8.81 8.37
C GLY A 173 -6.78 -9.06 9.61
N ALA A 174 -6.30 -8.73 10.82
CA ALA A 174 -6.91 -9.17 12.06
C ALA A 174 -6.80 -8.16 13.21
N VAL A 175 -7.67 -8.30 14.21
CA VAL A 175 -7.70 -7.44 15.41
C VAL A 175 -6.40 -7.53 16.21
N GLU A 176 -5.83 -8.70 16.32
CA GLU A 176 -4.59 -8.95 17.05
C GLU A 176 -3.42 -8.16 16.46
N GLN A 177 -3.41 -7.98 15.13
CA GLN A 177 -2.41 -7.16 14.44
C GLN A 177 -2.59 -5.68 14.76
N VAL A 178 -3.83 -5.20 14.86
CA VAL A 178 -4.11 -3.81 15.28
C VAL A 178 -3.64 -3.56 16.71
N ASP A 179 -3.89 -4.51 17.62
CA ASP A 179 -3.47 -4.39 19.01
C ASP A 179 -1.93 -4.43 19.14
N ALA A 180 -1.25 -5.22 18.31
CA ALA A 180 0.21 -5.22 18.22
C ALA A 180 0.77 -3.87 17.75
N VAL A 181 0.14 -3.22 16.75
CA VAL A 181 0.50 -1.86 16.30
C VAL A 181 0.29 -0.85 17.42
N ARG A 182 -0.84 -0.88 18.13
CA ARG A 182 -1.10 0.02 19.28
C ARG A 182 -0.07 -0.13 20.37
N GLU A 183 0.31 -1.36 20.69
CA GLU A 183 1.33 -1.65 21.71
C GLU A 183 2.69 -1.12 21.29
N ARG A 184 3.12 -1.36 20.04
CA ARG A 184 4.41 -0.89 19.51
C ARG A 184 4.52 0.64 19.50
N LEU A 185 3.42 1.34 19.28
CA LEU A 185 3.37 2.82 19.24
C LEU A 185 3.15 3.47 20.61
N ARG A 186 3.12 2.71 21.70
CA ARG A 186 2.88 3.26 23.04
C ARG A 186 4.04 4.20 23.45
N GLY A 187 3.71 5.49 23.56
CA GLY A 187 4.68 6.54 23.91
C GLY A 187 5.50 7.07 22.74
N ASP A 188 5.16 6.68 21.50
CA ASP A 188 5.79 7.18 20.27
C ASP A 188 5.18 8.53 19.82
N GLU A 189 5.82 9.19 18.85
CA GLU A 189 5.27 10.35 18.13
C GLU A 189 4.10 9.96 17.21
N LEU A 190 4.04 8.69 16.81
CA LEU A 190 2.94 8.11 16.06
C LEU A 190 1.88 7.55 17.01
N SER A 191 0.63 7.66 16.63
CA SER A 191 -0.49 7.07 17.40
C SER A 191 -1.61 6.59 16.49
N VAL A 192 -2.22 5.43 16.83
CA VAL A 192 -3.44 4.96 16.18
C VAL A 192 -4.58 5.88 16.57
N THR A 193 -5.17 6.57 15.59
CA THR A 193 -6.24 7.56 15.82
C THR A 193 -7.61 7.08 15.37
N GLU A 194 -7.67 6.20 14.36
CA GLU A 194 -8.92 5.65 13.85
C GLU A 194 -8.70 4.23 13.30
N VAL A 195 -9.72 3.38 13.40
CA VAL A 195 -9.72 2.02 12.84
C VAL A 195 -11.06 1.79 12.15
N ARG A 196 -11.02 1.37 10.88
CA ARG A 196 -12.20 1.01 10.09
C ARG A 196 -12.19 -0.48 9.78
N TRP A 197 -13.23 -1.19 10.20
CA TRP A 197 -13.38 -2.64 9.99
C TRP A 197 -14.10 -2.91 8.69
N HIS A 198 -13.57 -3.85 7.92
CA HIS A 198 -14.17 -4.34 6.69
C HIS A 198 -14.33 -5.86 6.76
N GLU A 199 -15.11 -6.44 5.87
CA GLU A 199 -15.38 -7.90 5.84
C GLU A 199 -14.08 -8.72 5.68
N ARG A 200 -13.07 -8.17 4.98
CA ARG A 200 -11.82 -8.86 4.62
C ARG A 200 -10.57 -8.12 5.09
N GLY A 201 -10.63 -7.54 6.27
CA GLY A 201 -9.47 -6.86 6.84
C GLY A 201 -9.84 -5.61 7.61
N VAL A 202 -8.83 -4.88 8.01
CA VAL A 202 -8.97 -3.69 8.84
C VAL A 202 -8.02 -2.60 8.37
N LEU A 203 -8.54 -1.40 8.24
CA LEU A 203 -7.74 -0.20 7.95
C LEU A 203 -7.42 0.53 9.25
N VAL A 204 -6.15 0.82 9.44
CA VAL A 204 -5.64 1.51 10.61
C VAL A 204 -5.06 2.86 10.19
N ARG A 205 -5.57 3.93 10.78
CA ARG A 205 -5.02 5.27 10.65
C ARG A 205 -4.04 5.52 11.80
N VAL A 206 -2.84 5.89 11.44
CA VAL A 206 -1.77 6.28 12.37
C VAL A 206 -1.33 7.70 12.01
N ASP A 207 -1.48 8.63 12.94
CA ASP A 207 -1.11 10.02 12.72
C ASP A 207 0.18 10.37 13.47
N ARG A 208 1.04 11.18 12.84
CA ARG A 208 2.21 11.80 13.46
C ARG A 208 1.83 13.14 14.09
N ARG A 209 2.16 13.30 15.36
CA ARG A 209 1.99 14.57 16.11
C ARG A 209 2.91 15.65 15.61
#